data_025e8ba4d1e24d021546f89100517126
#
_entry.id   025e8ba4d1e24d021546f89100517126
#
_cell.length_a   1.000
_cell.length_b   1.000
_cell.length_c   1.000
_cell.angle_alpha   90.00
_cell.angle_beta   90.00
_cell.angle_gamma   90.00
#
_symmetry.space_group_name_H-M   'P 1'
#
loop_
_entity.id
_entity.type
_entity.pdbx_description
1 polymer ?
#
loop_
_entity_poly.entity_id
_entity_poly.type
_entity_poly.pdbx_seq_one_letter_code
_entity_poly.pdbx_strand_id
1 'polypeptide(L)'
;MYRFFYGLSDFFERLTYQWGIWVSVLFLVIFLVIFITFLIRVYGQVGLVRGVNKVAGERPEKLTLSEIAQEIKPFYWRLFGFQLLIFAAALVIVGIFVLIVIAGTALTLGLGILCFLPLLCFVVPLSWAVSVVINQAVVAMLVDDLSIGDSLSRGWAVVRSRPVDYLVMGLILVIGGWIITIIFSLPMLFALAPLFATVWQGAVTNDWHNIMDGVWFMLACMIGYWPVLLVLRGVLNSYIESAWVLTYLEASGKSLEPDAPDSLEPELEPA
;
A
#
# COMPACT_ATOMS: atom_id res chain seq x y z
N MET A 1 -9.18 35.16 -44.67
CA MET A 1 -9.21 35.01 -43.20
C MET A 1 -10.07 33.84 -42.73
N TYR A 2 -11.28 33.65 -43.21
CA TYR A 2 -12.16 32.52 -42.82
C TYR A 2 -11.56 31.12 -43.07
N ARG A 3 -10.90 30.86 -44.20
CA ARG A 3 -10.27 29.56 -44.51
C ARG A 3 -9.14 29.16 -43.55
N PHE A 4 -8.44 30.12 -42.99
CA PHE A 4 -7.37 29.86 -42.03
C PHE A 4 -7.93 29.41 -40.68
N PHE A 5 -9.01 30.02 -40.22
CA PHE A 5 -9.67 29.64 -38.96
C PHE A 5 -10.33 28.27 -39.06
N TYR A 6 -10.95 27.90 -40.19
CA TYR A 6 -11.50 26.56 -40.42
C TYR A 6 -10.42 25.48 -40.49
N GLY A 7 -9.29 25.76 -41.13
CA GLY A 7 -8.15 24.84 -41.13
C GLY A 7 -7.52 24.64 -39.77
N LEU A 8 -7.53 25.65 -38.92
CA LEU A 8 -7.02 25.58 -37.55
C LEU A 8 -7.98 24.79 -36.64
N SER A 9 -9.28 24.98 -36.74
CA SER A 9 -10.28 24.22 -36.00
C SER A 9 -10.26 22.72 -36.36
N ASP A 10 -10.19 22.41 -37.66
CA ASP A 10 -10.09 21.01 -38.14
C ASP A 10 -8.79 20.32 -37.67
N PHE A 11 -7.68 21.06 -37.63
CA PHE A 11 -6.42 20.56 -37.10
C PHE A 11 -6.50 20.27 -35.60
N PHE A 12 -7.07 21.19 -34.82
CA PHE A 12 -7.26 20.96 -33.39
C PHE A 12 -8.27 19.84 -33.10
N GLU A 13 -9.31 19.71 -33.90
CA GLU A 13 -10.31 18.64 -33.74
C GLU A 13 -9.72 17.25 -34.05
N ARG A 14 -8.89 17.15 -35.09
CA ARG A 14 -8.13 15.91 -35.39
C ARG A 14 -7.07 15.59 -34.32
N LEU A 15 -6.36 16.59 -33.85
CA LEU A 15 -5.39 16.45 -32.76
C LEU A 15 -6.09 15.97 -31.48
N THR A 16 -7.17 16.59 -31.06
CA THR A 16 -7.92 16.20 -29.86
C THR A 16 -8.53 14.82 -30.00
N TYR A 17 -9.01 14.43 -31.17
CA TYR A 17 -9.55 13.10 -31.41
C TYR A 17 -8.47 12.02 -31.37
N GLN A 18 -7.33 12.20 -32.04
CA GLN A 18 -6.21 11.24 -32.00
C GLN A 18 -5.59 11.15 -30.60
N TRP A 19 -5.34 12.29 -29.97
CA TRP A 19 -4.81 12.30 -28.60
C TRP A 19 -5.81 11.71 -27.60
N GLY A 20 -7.10 11.95 -27.77
CA GLY A 20 -8.17 11.37 -26.96
C GLY A 20 -8.15 9.83 -26.99
N ILE A 21 -7.94 9.22 -28.16
CA ILE A 21 -7.83 7.77 -28.28
C ILE A 21 -6.58 7.25 -27.55
N TRP A 22 -5.41 7.86 -27.77
CA TRP A 22 -4.17 7.44 -27.10
C TRP A 22 -4.23 7.60 -25.58
N VAL A 23 -4.80 8.72 -25.11
CA VAL A 23 -5.03 8.95 -23.69
C VAL A 23 -5.99 7.92 -23.10
N SER A 24 -7.07 7.57 -23.81
CA SER A 24 -8.03 6.57 -23.37
C SER A 24 -7.41 5.16 -23.32
N VAL A 25 -6.62 4.80 -24.32
CA VAL A 25 -5.88 3.51 -24.35
C VAL A 25 -4.87 3.47 -23.21
N LEU A 26 -4.11 4.55 -23.00
CA LEU A 26 -3.15 4.64 -21.90
C LEU A 26 -3.85 4.49 -20.53
N PHE A 27 -4.99 5.17 -20.36
CA PHE A 27 -5.77 5.08 -19.14
C PHE A 27 -6.31 3.66 -18.90
N LEU A 28 -6.78 2.98 -19.95
CA LEU A 28 -7.23 1.60 -19.89
C LEU A 28 -6.08 0.66 -19.49
N VAL A 29 -4.90 0.82 -20.09
CA VAL A 29 -3.71 0.00 -19.77
C VAL A 29 -3.29 0.22 -18.31
N ILE A 30 -3.22 1.47 -17.87
CA ILE A 30 -2.89 1.81 -16.47
C ILE A 30 -3.92 1.19 -15.52
N PHE A 31 -5.22 1.33 -15.83
CA PHE A 31 -6.28 0.73 -15.02
C PHE A 31 -6.15 -0.79 -14.93
N LEU A 32 -5.88 -1.46 -16.06
CA LEU A 32 -5.69 -2.91 -16.11
C LEU A 32 -4.49 -3.35 -15.26
N VAL A 33 -3.36 -2.63 -15.37
CA VAL A 33 -2.15 -2.92 -14.57
C VAL A 33 -2.42 -2.75 -13.09
N ILE A 34 -3.09 -1.65 -12.69
CA ILE A 34 -3.46 -1.40 -11.28
C ILE A 34 -4.39 -2.52 -10.79
N PHE A 35 -5.39 -2.91 -11.60
CA PHE A 35 -6.34 -3.94 -11.24
C PHE A 35 -5.68 -5.31 -11.05
N ILE A 36 -4.81 -5.71 -11.98
CA ILE A 36 -4.05 -6.97 -11.87
C ILE A 36 -3.14 -6.94 -10.63
N THR A 37 -2.44 -5.83 -10.39
CA THR A 37 -1.58 -5.67 -9.22
C THR A 37 -2.38 -5.77 -7.92
N PHE A 38 -3.58 -5.21 -7.89
CA PHE A 38 -4.50 -5.32 -6.76
C PHE A 38 -4.91 -6.77 -6.50
N LEU A 39 -5.27 -7.54 -7.55
CA LEU A 39 -5.60 -8.96 -7.43
C LEU A 39 -4.45 -9.78 -6.86
N ILE A 40 -3.23 -9.57 -7.37
CA ILE A 40 -2.02 -10.25 -6.89
C ILE A 40 -1.74 -9.90 -5.42
N ARG A 41 -1.92 -8.63 -5.04
CA ARG A 41 -1.74 -8.18 -3.66
C ARG A 41 -2.69 -8.88 -2.69
N VAL A 42 -3.98 -8.98 -3.03
CA VAL A 42 -4.99 -9.68 -2.21
C VAL A 42 -4.59 -11.15 -2.03
N TYR A 43 -4.18 -11.81 -3.11
CA TYR A 43 -3.73 -13.20 -3.08
C TYR A 43 -2.52 -13.39 -2.16
N GLY A 44 -1.52 -12.53 -2.29
CA GLY A 44 -0.31 -12.55 -1.46
C GLY A 44 -0.61 -12.31 0.02
N GLN A 45 -1.51 -11.39 0.34
CA GLN A 45 -1.87 -11.06 1.72
C GLN A 45 -2.59 -12.24 2.41
N VAL A 46 -3.55 -12.88 1.75
CA VAL A 46 -4.20 -14.09 2.30
C VAL A 46 -3.19 -15.20 2.56
N GLY A 47 -2.32 -15.47 1.57
CA GLY A 47 -1.30 -16.51 1.68
C GLY A 47 -0.33 -16.26 2.83
N LEU A 48 0.10 -15.02 3.01
CA LEU A 48 1.04 -14.66 4.05
C LEU A 48 0.40 -14.77 5.45
N VAL A 49 -0.79 -14.21 5.65
CA VAL A 49 -1.48 -14.24 6.96
C VAL A 49 -1.78 -15.69 7.37
N ARG A 50 -2.30 -16.50 6.45
CA ARG A 50 -2.57 -17.93 6.71
C ARG A 50 -1.28 -18.71 6.93
N GLY A 51 -0.24 -18.45 6.15
CA GLY A 51 1.07 -19.08 6.33
C GLY A 51 1.68 -18.79 7.70
N VAL A 52 1.68 -17.53 8.13
CA VAL A 52 2.18 -17.13 9.45
C VAL A 52 1.36 -17.77 10.57
N ASN A 53 0.02 -17.75 10.48
CA ASN A 53 -0.86 -18.34 11.47
C ASN A 53 -0.62 -19.87 11.61
N LYS A 54 -0.43 -20.57 10.49
CA LYS A 54 -0.15 -22.02 10.48
C LYS A 54 1.21 -22.34 11.09
N VAL A 55 2.25 -21.58 10.75
CA VAL A 55 3.59 -21.74 11.36
C VAL A 55 3.58 -21.45 12.85
N ALA A 56 2.80 -20.45 13.28
CA ALA A 56 2.69 -20.09 14.69
C ALA A 56 1.96 -21.17 15.51
N GLY A 57 0.93 -21.84 14.94
CA GLY A 57 0.13 -22.84 15.63
C GLY A 57 0.68 -24.26 15.51
N GLU A 58 0.98 -24.74 14.32
CA GLU A 58 1.27 -26.15 14.04
C GLU A 58 2.77 -26.46 13.90
N ARG A 59 3.62 -25.46 13.71
CA ARG A 59 5.09 -25.61 13.43
C ARG A 59 5.42 -26.68 12.39
N PRO A 60 4.80 -26.67 11.22
CA PRO A 60 5.07 -27.68 10.20
C PRO A 60 6.53 -27.61 9.76
N GLU A 61 7.19 -28.76 9.58
CA GLU A 61 8.58 -28.82 9.10
C GLU A 61 8.77 -28.17 7.73
N LYS A 62 7.76 -28.25 6.86
CA LYS A 62 7.76 -27.63 5.52
C LYS A 62 6.35 -27.24 5.11
N LEU A 63 6.17 -25.98 4.72
CA LEU A 63 4.96 -25.52 4.04
C LEU A 63 5.16 -25.62 2.53
N THR A 64 4.25 -26.32 1.85
CA THR A 64 4.24 -26.36 0.40
C THR A 64 3.35 -25.24 -0.16
N LEU A 65 3.79 -24.60 -1.25
CA LEU A 65 3.02 -23.53 -1.90
C LEU A 65 1.64 -24.03 -2.36
N SER A 66 1.50 -25.30 -2.71
CA SER A 66 0.24 -25.90 -3.14
C SER A 66 -0.79 -26.01 -2.00
N GLU A 67 -0.36 -26.29 -0.77
CA GLU A 67 -1.24 -26.34 0.42
C GLU A 67 -1.76 -24.94 0.74
N ILE A 68 -0.88 -23.95 0.76
CA ILE A 68 -1.26 -22.55 0.99
C ILE A 68 -2.24 -22.08 -0.10
N ALA A 69 -1.99 -22.42 -1.37
CA ALA A 69 -2.86 -22.02 -2.48
C ALA A 69 -4.29 -22.61 -2.37
N GLN A 70 -4.45 -23.80 -1.83
CA GLN A 70 -5.77 -24.39 -1.58
C GLN A 70 -6.51 -23.67 -0.44
N GLU A 71 -5.79 -23.28 0.60
CA GLU A 71 -6.36 -22.55 1.73
C GLU A 71 -6.75 -21.10 1.37
N ILE A 72 -6.08 -20.48 0.39
CA ILE A 72 -6.37 -19.10 -0.05
C ILE A 72 -7.75 -18.99 -0.70
N LYS A 73 -8.16 -19.98 -1.50
CA LYS A 73 -9.31 -19.88 -2.39
C LYS A 73 -10.64 -19.47 -1.70
N PRO A 74 -11.04 -20.02 -0.53
CA PRO A 74 -12.28 -19.64 0.14
C PRO A 74 -12.23 -18.19 0.70
N PHE A 75 -11.05 -17.73 1.14
CA PHE A 75 -10.87 -16.42 1.77
C PHE A 75 -10.63 -15.29 0.77
N TYR A 76 -10.15 -15.62 -0.43
CA TYR A 76 -9.80 -14.65 -1.45
C TYR A 76 -10.94 -13.69 -1.78
N TRP A 77 -12.12 -14.22 -2.13
CA TRP A 77 -13.27 -13.40 -2.50
C TRP A 77 -13.79 -12.56 -1.34
N ARG A 78 -13.67 -13.08 -0.14
CA ARG A 78 -14.11 -12.36 1.07
C ARG A 78 -13.18 -11.19 1.38
N LEU A 79 -11.86 -11.41 1.32
CA LEU A 79 -10.88 -10.33 1.48
C LEU A 79 -10.96 -9.31 0.34
N PHE A 80 -11.15 -9.79 -0.90
CA PHE A 80 -11.36 -8.92 -2.05
C PHE A 80 -12.58 -8.00 -1.84
N GLY A 81 -13.72 -8.57 -1.44
CA GLY A 81 -14.93 -7.80 -1.13
C GLY A 81 -14.72 -6.81 0.01
N PHE A 82 -14.00 -7.21 1.07
CA PHE A 82 -13.65 -6.34 2.19
C PHE A 82 -12.78 -5.16 1.73
N GLN A 83 -11.73 -5.41 0.97
CA GLN A 83 -10.85 -4.34 0.46
C GLN A 83 -11.58 -3.42 -0.51
N LEU A 84 -12.47 -3.96 -1.36
CA LEU A 84 -13.30 -3.15 -2.25
C LEU A 84 -14.26 -2.25 -1.46
N LEU A 85 -14.86 -2.77 -0.38
CA LEU A 85 -15.73 -1.99 0.51
C LEU A 85 -14.96 -0.84 1.18
N ILE A 86 -13.79 -1.13 1.74
CA ILE A 86 -12.91 -0.11 2.35
C ILE A 86 -12.49 0.94 1.33
N PHE A 87 -12.10 0.50 0.12
CA PHE A 87 -11.74 1.41 -0.98
C PHE A 87 -12.91 2.31 -1.38
N ALA A 88 -14.10 1.76 -1.53
CA ALA A 88 -15.30 2.54 -1.86
C ALA A 88 -15.64 3.56 -0.75
N ALA A 89 -15.58 3.14 0.53
CA ALA A 89 -15.79 4.04 1.66
C ALA A 89 -14.74 5.17 1.70
N ALA A 90 -13.46 4.83 1.49
CA ALA A 90 -12.38 5.81 1.43
C ALA A 90 -12.59 6.80 0.28
N LEU A 91 -13.02 6.33 -0.91
CA LEU A 91 -13.29 7.16 -2.08
C LEU A 91 -14.42 8.17 -1.81
N VAL A 92 -15.49 7.75 -1.13
CA VAL A 92 -16.59 8.64 -0.72
C VAL A 92 -16.08 9.70 0.27
N ILE A 93 -15.35 9.30 1.32
CA ILE A 93 -14.83 10.21 2.35
C ILE A 93 -13.86 11.22 1.73
N VAL A 94 -12.89 10.76 0.92
CA VAL A 94 -11.94 11.63 0.22
C VAL A 94 -12.65 12.53 -0.77
N GLY A 95 -13.64 12.02 -1.51
CA GLY A 95 -14.45 12.82 -2.45
C GLY A 95 -15.19 13.96 -1.76
N ILE A 96 -15.85 13.69 -0.63
CA ILE A 96 -16.53 14.71 0.18
C ILE A 96 -15.49 15.73 0.69
N PHE A 97 -14.35 15.26 1.20
CA PHE A 97 -13.28 16.14 1.68
C PHE A 97 -12.75 17.07 0.60
N VAL A 98 -12.46 16.53 -0.60
CA VAL A 98 -11.99 17.30 -1.76
C VAL A 98 -13.04 18.34 -2.19
N LEU A 99 -14.34 18.00 -2.20
CA LEU A 99 -15.40 18.93 -2.51
C LEU A 99 -15.45 20.09 -1.49
N ILE A 100 -15.30 19.79 -0.20
CA ILE A 100 -15.26 20.81 0.86
C ILE A 100 -14.04 21.73 0.65
N VAL A 101 -12.85 21.16 0.32
CA VAL A 101 -11.65 21.95 0.08
C VAL A 101 -11.82 22.84 -1.15
N ILE A 102 -12.35 22.31 -2.27
CA ILE A 102 -12.60 23.09 -3.48
C ILE A 102 -13.59 24.21 -3.22
N ALA A 103 -14.72 23.91 -2.58
CA ALA A 103 -15.73 24.93 -2.26
C ALA A 103 -15.18 26.00 -1.30
N GLY A 104 -14.45 25.58 -0.26
CA GLY A 104 -13.82 26.49 0.69
C GLY A 104 -12.78 27.42 0.05
N THR A 105 -11.93 26.86 -0.82
CA THR A 105 -10.91 27.67 -1.56
C THR A 105 -11.53 28.61 -2.57
N ALA A 106 -12.60 28.20 -3.25
CA ALA A 106 -13.33 29.06 -4.18
C ALA A 106 -14.02 30.24 -3.45
N LEU A 107 -14.67 29.97 -2.32
CA LEU A 107 -15.34 31.00 -1.52
C LEU A 107 -14.37 32.00 -0.88
N THR A 108 -13.16 31.57 -0.54
CA THR A 108 -12.15 32.40 0.15
C THR A 108 -11.08 32.96 -0.78
N LEU A 109 -11.29 32.90 -2.11
CA LEU A 109 -10.33 33.36 -3.12
C LEU A 109 -8.91 32.76 -2.94
N GLY A 110 -8.84 31.50 -2.52
CA GLY A 110 -7.58 30.76 -2.33
C GLY A 110 -7.04 30.75 -0.90
N LEU A 111 -7.48 31.65 0.00
CA LEU A 111 -7.02 31.68 1.39
C LEU A 111 -7.42 30.43 2.18
N GLY A 112 -8.47 29.73 1.74
CA GLY A 112 -8.93 28.49 2.35
C GLY A 112 -7.86 27.39 2.45
N ILE A 113 -6.91 27.34 1.50
CA ILE A 113 -5.82 26.36 1.52
C ILE A 113 -4.99 26.46 2.81
N LEU A 114 -4.73 27.68 3.30
CA LEU A 114 -3.98 27.90 4.54
C LEU A 114 -4.72 27.35 5.78
N CYS A 115 -6.07 27.40 5.76
CA CYS A 115 -6.87 26.85 6.83
C CYS A 115 -6.91 25.33 6.86
N PHE A 116 -6.68 24.67 5.70
CA PHE A 116 -6.62 23.20 5.63
C PHE A 116 -5.28 22.63 6.09
N LEU A 117 -4.22 23.43 6.13
CA LEU A 117 -2.89 22.98 6.55
C LEU A 117 -2.85 22.44 7.99
N PRO A 118 -3.40 23.13 9.01
CA PRO A 118 -3.51 22.57 10.36
C PRO A 118 -4.47 21.36 10.42
N LEU A 119 -5.51 21.30 9.57
CA LEU A 119 -6.41 20.15 9.52
C LEU A 119 -5.67 18.86 9.08
N LEU A 120 -4.71 18.97 8.17
CA LEU A 120 -3.87 17.83 7.74
C LEU A 120 -3.07 17.23 8.92
N CYS A 121 -2.64 18.04 9.89
CA CYS A 121 -1.95 17.57 11.08
C CYS A 121 -2.81 16.62 11.93
N PHE A 122 -4.15 16.74 11.86
CA PHE A 122 -5.07 15.84 12.54
C PHE A 122 -5.50 14.66 11.65
N VAL A 123 -5.72 14.92 10.37
CA VAL A 123 -6.17 13.90 9.41
C VAL A 123 -5.11 12.81 9.21
N VAL A 124 -3.82 13.17 9.16
CA VAL A 124 -2.73 12.20 8.96
C VAL A 124 -2.65 11.18 10.11
N PRO A 125 -2.53 11.55 11.40
CA PRO A 125 -2.49 10.57 12.48
C PRO A 125 -3.80 9.79 12.61
N LEU A 126 -4.95 10.43 12.36
CA LEU A 126 -6.23 9.74 12.37
C LEU A 126 -6.34 8.68 11.27
N SER A 127 -5.93 9.00 10.05
CA SER A 127 -5.93 8.05 8.93
C SER A 127 -4.98 6.88 9.20
N TRP A 128 -3.84 7.15 9.85
CA TRP A 128 -2.93 6.10 10.27
C TRP A 128 -3.55 5.17 11.32
N ALA A 129 -4.21 5.71 12.34
CA ALA A 129 -4.91 4.91 13.35
C ALA A 129 -6.01 4.04 12.74
N VAL A 130 -6.80 4.60 11.81
CA VAL A 130 -7.82 3.84 11.06
C VAL A 130 -7.16 2.73 10.23
N SER A 131 -6.02 2.98 9.60
CA SER A 131 -5.28 1.96 8.83
C SER A 131 -4.82 0.80 9.72
N VAL A 132 -4.37 1.07 10.95
CA VAL A 132 -4.02 0.01 11.92
C VAL A 132 -5.22 -0.86 12.24
N VAL A 133 -6.38 -0.25 12.51
CA VAL A 133 -7.63 -1.00 12.78
C VAL A 133 -8.04 -1.86 11.59
N ILE A 134 -7.98 -1.32 10.38
CA ILE A 134 -8.30 -2.06 9.15
C ILE A 134 -7.35 -3.24 8.96
N ASN A 135 -6.05 -3.07 9.18
CA ASN A 135 -5.07 -4.15 9.10
C ASN A 135 -5.38 -5.25 10.12
N GLN A 136 -5.71 -4.89 11.37
CA GLN A 136 -6.09 -5.86 12.40
C GLN A 136 -7.42 -6.54 12.09
N ALA A 137 -8.37 -5.85 11.47
CA ALA A 137 -9.62 -6.45 10.99
C ALA A 137 -9.37 -7.50 9.89
N VAL A 138 -8.44 -7.23 8.96
CA VAL A 138 -8.04 -8.20 7.93
C VAL A 138 -7.42 -9.44 8.58
N VAL A 139 -6.53 -9.25 9.55
CA VAL A 139 -5.92 -10.38 10.27
C VAL A 139 -6.98 -11.17 11.04
N ALA A 140 -7.88 -10.50 11.78
CA ALA A 140 -8.98 -11.15 12.49
C ALA A 140 -9.89 -11.96 11.54
N MET A 141 -10.22 -11.39 10.37
CA MET A 141 -11.04 -12.08 9.37
C MET A 141 -10.37 -13.35 8.85
N LEU A 142 -9.06 -13.33 8.66
CA LEU A 142 -8.31 -14.47 8.11
C LEU A 142 -7.93 -15.51 9.18
N VAL A 143 -7.66 -15.10 10.42
CA VAL A 143 -7.24 -15.97 11.52
C VAL A 143 -8.45 -16.61 12.23
N ASP A 144 -9.48 -15.79 12.54
CA ASP A 144 -10.65 -16.19 13.32
C ASP A 144 -11.85 -16.58 12.45
N ASP A 145 -11.69 -16.54 11.11
CA ASP A 145 -12.75 -16.84 10.12
C ASP A 145 -14.05 -16.02 10.33
N LEU A 146 -13.90 -14.75 10.71
CA LEU A 146 -15.03 -13.86 11.03
C LEU A 146 -15.69 -13.27 9.79
N SER A 147 -16.95 -12.86 9.91
CA SER A 147 -17.62 -12.05 8.89
C SER A 147 -16.97 -10.66 8.74
N ILE A 148 -17.28 -9.94 7.64
CA ILE A 148 -16.71 -8.59 7.39
C ILE A 148 -17.06 -7.62 8.56
N GLY A 149 -18.28 -7.65 9.05
CA GLY A 149 -18.71 -6.78 10.16
C GLY A 149 -18.07 -7.14 11.49
N ASP A 150 -18.02 -8.45 11.78
CA ASP A 150 -17.45 -8.95 13.03
C ASP A 150 -15.93 -8.75 13.06
N SER A 151 -15.25 -8.92 11.91
CA SER A 151 -13.81 -8.68 11.81
C SER A 151 -13.44 -7.23 12.10
N LEU A 152 -14.24 -6.27 11.65
CA LEU A 152 -14.00 -4.85 11.92
C LEU A 152 -14.20 -4.52 13.40
N SER A 153 -15.26 -5.07 14.02
CA SER A 153 -15.52 -4.90 15.46
C SER A 153 -14.42 -5.57 16.29
N ARG A 154 -13.97 -6.76 15.89
CA ARG A 154 -12.86 -7.49 16.54
C ARG A 154 -11.54 -6.72 16.42
N GLY A 155 -11.18 -6.24 15.21
CA GLY A 155 -9.99 -5.42 14.99
C GLY A 155 -9.98 -4.17 15.85
N TRP A 156 -11.11 -3.46 15.95
CA TRP A 156 -11.26 -2.32 16.83
C TRP A 156 -11.09 -2.69 18.32
N ALA A 157 -11.73 -3.78 18.77
CA ALA A 157 -11.66 -4.25 20.15
C ALA A 157 -10.23 -4.60 20.56
N VAL A 158 -9.48 -5.30 19.68
CA VAL A 158 -8.09 -5.70 19.93
C VAL A 158 -7.17 -4.49 20.00
N VAL A 159 -7.26 -3.54 19.06
CA VAL A 159 -6.46 -2.31 19.09
C VAL A 159 -6.78 -1.46 20.33
N ARG A 160 -8.05 -1.37 20.70
CA ARG A 160 -8.48 -0.61 21.90
C ARG A 160 -8.04 -1.24 23.22
N SER A 161 -7.86 -2.56 23.27
CA SER A 161 -7.43 -3.25 24.50
C SER A 161 -5.97 -2.95 24.87
N ARG A 162 -5.09 -2.74 23.86
CA ARG A 162 -3.66 -2.45 24.05
C ARG A 162 -3.19 -1.33 23.13
N PRO A 163 -3.71 -0.11 23.27
CA PRO A 163 -3.47 0.97 22.30
C PRO A 163 -1.99 1.40 22.24
N VAL A 164 -1.27 1.33 23.36
CA VAL A 164 0.13 1.70 23.44
C VAL A 164 1.01 0.71 22.66
N ASP A 165 0.75 -0.59 22.79
CA ASP A 165 1.52 -1.64 22.10
C ASP A 165 1.37 -1.51 20.59
N TYR A 166 0.12 -1.28 20.11
CA TYR A 166 -0.15 -1.04 18.69
C TYR A 166 0.46 0.27 18.17
N LEU A 167 0.47 1.32 19.00
CA LEU A 167 1.08 2.59 18.62
C LEU A 167 2.60 2.44 18.51
N VAL A 168 3.25 1.84 19.51
CA VAL A 168 4.71 1.63 19.51
C VAL A 168 5.12 0.71 18.37
N MET A 169 4.43 -0.42 18.19
CA MET A 169 4.71 -1.35 17.10
C MET A 169 4.52 -0.69 15.74
N GLY A 170 3.40 0.01 15.56
CA GLY A 170 3.13 0.75 14.32
C GLY A 170 4.17 1.83 14.04
N LEU A 171 4.63 2.57 15.06
CA LEU A 171 5.65 3.59 14.91
C LEU A 171 7.00 2.97 14.48
N ILE A 172 7.39 1.86 15.11
CA ILE A 172 8.63 1.13 14.76
C ILE A 172 8.55 0.64 13.31
N LEU A 173 7.43 0.05 12.90
CA LEU A 173 7.24 -0.46 11.53
C LEU A 173 7.21 0.66 10.49
N VAL A 174 6.57 1.79 10.80
CA VAL A 174 6.52 2.95 9.89
C VAL A 174 7.90 3.58 9.76
N ILE A 175 8.58 3.90 10.87
CA ILE A 175 9.90 4.55 10.82
C ILE A 175 10.93 3.59 10.21
N GLY A 176 10.98 2.33 10.66
CA GLY A 176 11.89 1.32 10.13
C GLY A 176 11.65 1.05 8.65
N GLY A 177 10.39 0.88 8.25
CA GLY A 177 9.99 0.71 6.85
C GLY A 177 10.36 1.92 5.97
N TRP A 178 10.23 3.13 6.49
CA TRP A 178 10.65 4.37 5.81
C TRP A 178 12.16 4.42 5.59
N ILE A 179 12.94 4.15 6.63
CA ILE A 179 14.41 4.14 6.55
C ILE A 179 14.86 3.11 5.50
N ILE A 180 14.35 1.89 5.58
CA ILE A 180 14.70 0.83 4.64
C ILE A 180 14.26 1.20 3.20
N THR A 181 13.08 1.79 3.03
CA THR A 181 12.59 2.24 1.72
C THR A 181 13.48 3.34 1.13
N ILE A 182 13.97 4.29 1.94
CA ILE A 182 14.92 5.33 1.51
C ILE A 182 16.21 4.67 1.04
N ILE A 183 16.77 3.72 1.81
CA ILE A 183 17.99 3.00 1.46
C ILE A 183 17.81 2.26 0.12
N PHE A 184 16.70 1.58 -0.08
CA PHE A 184 16.39 0.89 -1.33
C PHE A 184 16.19 1.83 -2.52
N SER A 185 15.79 3.08 -2.26
CA SER A 185 15.57 4.09 -3.29
C SER A 185 16.84 4.87 -3.66
N LEU A 186 17.91 4.77 -2.87
CA LEU A 186 19.18 5.48 -3.14
C LEU A 186 19.75 5.22 -4.54
N PRO A 187 19.85 3.97 -5.03
CA PRO A 187 20.36 3.72 -6.38
C PRO A 187 19.52 4.41 -7.47
N MET A 188 18.20 4.57 -7.23
CA MET A 188 17.30 5.25 -8.16
C MET A 188 17.57 6.76 -8.21
N LEU A 189 18.01 7.37 -7.11
CA LEU A 189 18.45 8.77 -7.09
C LEU A 189 19.73 8.97 -7.92
N PHE A 190 20.65 8.02 -7.88
CA PHE A 190 21.84 8.07 -8.73
C PHE A 190 21.52 7.94 -10.22
N ALA A 191 20.41 7.28 -10.59
CA ALA A 191 19.95 7.22 -11.97
C ALA A 191 19.51 8.60 -12.52
N LEU A 192 19.23 9.57 -11.66
CA LEU A 192 18.93 10.96 -12.04
C LEU A 192 20.19 11.79 -12.37
N ALA A 193 21.37 11.36 -11.94
CA ALA A 193 22.63 12.10 -12.11
C ALA A 193 22.93 12.45 -13.59
N PRO A 194 22.79 11.56 -14.59
CA PRO A 194 23.00 11.89 -15.99
C PRO A 194 22.05 12.97 -16.51
N LEU A 195 20.78 12.93 -16.06
CA LEU A 195 19.81 13.94 -16.44
C LEU A 195 20.21 15.31 -15.87
N PHE A 196 20.60 15.37 -14.58
CA PHE A 196 21.10 16.61 -13.99
C PHE A 196 22.35 17.15 -14.70
N ALA A 197 23.28 16.26 -15.07
CA ALA A 197 24.48 16.63 -15.79
C ALA A 197 24.17 17.24 -17.17
N THR A 198 23.26 16.63 -17.94
CA THR A 198 22.87 17.13 -19.27
C THR A 198 22.06 18.42 -19.19
N VAL A 199 21.17 18.57 -18.20
CA VAL A 199 20.44 19.82 -17.96
C VAL A 199 21.40 20.95 -17.56
N TRP A 200 22.34 20.68 -16.65
CA TRP A 200 23.36 21.64 -16.24
C TRP A 200 24.23 22.09 -17.44
N GLN A 201 24.68 21.12 -18.24
CA GLN A 201 25.47 21.39 -19.43
C GLN A 201 24.69 22.24 -20.45
N GLY A 202 23.42 21.90 -20.72
CA GLY A 202 22.54 22.67 -21.57
C GLY A 202 22.33 24.11 -21.09
N ALA A 203 22.20 24.31 -19.78
CA ALA A 203 22.04 25.64 -19.19
C ALA A 203 23.31 26.51 -19.30
N VAL A 204 24.51 25.88 -19.23
CA VAL A 204 25.79 26.59 -19.30
C VAL A 204 26.19 26.89 -20.77
N THR A 205 25.99 25.91 -21.66
CA THR A 205 26.41 25.99 -23.06
C THR A 205 25.32 26.53 -24.00
N ASN A 206 24.11 26.69 -23.52
CA ASN A 206 22.90 26.99 -24.30
C ASN A 206 22.63 25.94 -25.41
N ASP A 207 23.12 24.69 -25.23
CA ASP A 207 22.96 23.57 -26.13
C ASP A 207 22.10 22.49 -25.43
N TRP A 208 20.86 22.35 -25.89
CA TRP A 208 19.86 21.46 -25.31
C TRP A 208 19.74 20.12 -26.05
N HIS A 209 20.58 19.87 -27.05
CA HIS A 209 20.50 18.63 -27.85
C HIS A 209 20.75 17.37 -27.03
N ASN A 210 21.63 17.44 -26.05
CA ASN A 210 22.03 16.28 -25.24
C ASN A 210 21.08 15.91 -24.10
N ILE A 211 20.01 16.70 -23.85
CA ILE A 211 19.05 16.40 -22.78
C ILE A 211 18.34 15.09 -23.02
N MET A 212 17.99 14.82 -24.28
CA MET A 212 17.29 13.59 -24.66
C MET A 212 18.14 12.35 -24.35
N ASP A 213 19.44 12.40 -24.52
CA ASP A 213 20.37 11.32 -24.19
C ASP A 213 20.41 11.08 -22.68
N GLY A 214 20.40 12.15 -21.87
CA GLY A 214 20.28 12.05 -20.41
C GLY A 214 18.96 11.44 -19.95
N VAL A 215 17.85 11.77 -20.62
CA VAL A 215 16.53 11.19 -20.35
C VAL A 215 16.51 9.70 -20.68
N TRP A 216 17.03 9.29 -21.84
CA TRP A 216 17.07 7.88 -22.23
C TRP A 216 17.94 7.06 -21.29
N PHE A 217 19.09 7.57 -20.89
CA PHE A 217 19.97 6.90 -19.94
C PHE A 217 19.31 6.75 -18.55
N MET A 218 18.68 7.81 -18.06
CA MET A 218 17.91 7.78 -16.82
C MET A 218 16.80 6.70 -16.87
N LEU A 219 16.01 6.70 -17.94
CA LEU A 219 14.94 5.71 -18.12
C LEU A 219 15.48 4.28 -18.17
N ALA A 220 16.56 4.03 -18.88
CA ALA A 220 17.20 2.72 -18.94
C ALA A 220 17.65 2.23 -17.56
N CYS A 221 18.29 3.11 -16.76
CA CYS A 221 18.69 2.79 -15.39
C CYS A 221 17.49 2.53 -14.49
N MET A 222 16.44 3.34 -14.58
CA MET A 222 15.22 3.16 -13.81
C MET A 222 14.51 1.85 -14.13
N ILE A 223 14.35 1.53 -15.42
CA ILE A 223 13.72 0.28 -15.86
C ILE A 223 14.56 -0.93 -15.44
N GLY A 224 15.88 -0.85 -15.54
CA GLY A 224 16.78 -1.93 -15.12
C GLY A 224 16.78 -2.19 -13.62
N TYR A 225 16.63 -1.15 -12.80
CA TYR A 225 16.58 -1.28 -11.34
C TYR A 225 15.17 -1.63 -10.80
N TRP A 226 14.12 -1.36 -11.56
CA TRP A 226 12.73 -1.59 -11.15
C TRP A 226 12.44 -3.01 -10.63
N PRO A 227 12.87 -4.11 -11.28
CA PRO A 227 12.63 -5.47 -10.79
C PRO A 227 13.28 -5.73 -9.43
N VAL A 228 14.52 -5.23 -9.22
CA VAL A 228 15.22 -5.34 -7.95
C VAL A 228 14.44 -4.65 -6.83
N LEU A 229 13.97 -3.44 -7.10
CA LEU A 229 13.18 -2.65 -6.15
C LEU A 229 11.84 -3.32 -5.82
N LEU A 230 11.20 -3.98 -6.79
CA LEU A 230 9.97 -4.75 -6.56
C LEU A 230 10.21 -5.92 -5.60
N VAL A 231 11.30 -6.68 -5.79
CA VAL A 231 11.65 -7.80 -4.90
C VAL A 231 11.95 -7.30 -3.49
N LEU A 232 12.78 -6.27 -3.36
CA LEU A 232 13.14 -5.69 -2.05
C LEU A 232 11.91 -5.16 -1.30
N ARG A 233 11.01 -4.47 -1.99
CA ARG A 233 9.74 -4.02 -1.40
C ARG A 233 8.81 -5.18 -1.04
N GLY A 234 8.81 -6.24 -1.83
CA GLY A 234 8.05 -7.46 -1.53
C GLY A 234 8.50 -8.09 -0.22
N VAL A 235 9.81 -8.24 -0.02
CA VAL A 235 10.39 -8.78 1.22
C VAL A 235 10.04 -7.87 2.41
N LEU A 236 10.23 -6.56 2.28
CA LEU A 236 9.89 -5.60 3.34
C LEU A 236 8.41 -5.65 3.73
N ASN A 237 7.51 -5.67 2.75
CA ASN A 237 6.08 -5.76 2.99
C ASN A 237 5.71 -7.09 3.67
N SER A 238 6.32 -8.22 3.26
CA SER A 238 6.09 -9.51 3.91
C SER A 238 6.50 -9.50 5.38
N TYR A 239 7.62 -8.84 5.71
CA TYR A 239 8.06 -8.66 7.08
C TYR A 239 7.07 -7.82 7.90
N ILE A 240 6.63 -6.68 7.36
CA ILE A 240 5.67 -5.78 8.04
C ILE A 240 4.34 -6.49 8.29
N GLU A 241 3.79 -7.19 7.30
CA GLU A 241 2.54 -7.93 7.43
C GLU A 241 2.67 -9.09 8.45
N SER A 242 3.79 -9.81 8.45
CA SER A 242 4.05 -10.87 9.44
C SER A 242 4.10 -10.32 10.86
N ALA A 243 4.72 -9.16 11.06
CA ALA A 243 4.77 -8.49 12.35
C ALA A 243 3.37 -8.10 12.86
N TRP A 244 2.47 -7.62 11.98
CA TRP A 244 1.09 -7.33 12.34
C TRP A 244 0.30 -8.59 12.74
N VAL A 245 0.52 -9.72 12.05
CA VAL A 245 -0.13 -10.99 12.38
C VAL A 245 0.33 -11.49 13.76
N LEU A 246 1.63 -11.45 14.05
CA LEU A 246 2.18 -11.85 15.34
C LEU A 246 1.65 -10.99 16.48
N THR A 247 1.60 -9.66 16.28
CA THR A 247 1.03 -8.72 17.25
C THR A 247 -0.44 -9.02 17.53
N TYR A 248 -1.20 -9.40 16.50
CA TYR A 248 -2.60 -9.81 16.67
C TYR A 248 -2.73 -11.09 17.49
N LEU A 249 -1.93 -12.13 17.18
CA LEU A 249 -1.96 -13.41 17.88
C LEU A 249 -1.64 -13.22 19.36
N GLU A 250 -0.62 -12.43 19.68
CA GLU A 250 -0.25 -12.10 21.06
C GLU A 250 -1.35 -11.31 21.78
N ALA A 251 -1.91 -10.26 21.14
CA ALA A 251 -2.97 -9.45 21.74
C ALA A 251 -4.29 -10.19 21.89
N SER A 252 -4.57 -11.20 21.06
CA SER A 252 -5.78 -12.04 21.13
C SER A 252 -5.67 -13.18 22.13
N GLY A 253 -4.52 -13.35 22.80
CA GLY A 253 -4.27 -14.43 23.76
C GLY A 253 -4.05 -15.81 23.11
N LYS A 254 -3.89 -15.87 21.80
CA LYS A 254 -3.45 -17.06 21.07
C LYS A 254 -1.92 -17.10 21.18
N SER A 255 -1.42 -17.52 22.37
CA SER A 255 0.01 -17.49 22.67
C SER A 255 0.81 -18.29 21.64
N LEU A 256 1.92 -17.70 21.19
CA LEU A 256 2.98 -18.37 20.43
C LEU A 256 3.77 -19.36 21.30
N GLU A 257 3.38 -19.46 22.58
CA GLU A 257 4.01 -20.37 23.52
C GLU A 257 3.58 -21.79 23.12
N PRO A 258 4.52 -22.66 22.76
CA PRO A 258 4.21 -24.09 22.67
C PRO A 258 3.63 -24.44 24.03
N ASP A 259 2.56 -25.25 24.04
CA ASP A 259 2.08 -25.89 25.25
C ASP A 259 3.30 -26.23 26.09
N ALA A 260 3.57 -25.44 27.11
CA ALA A 260 4.52 -25.84 28.12
C ALA A 260 4.03 -27.23 28.51
N PRO A 261 4.86 -28.27 28.37
CA PRO A 261 4.40 -29.62 28.70
C PRO A 261 3.77 -29.47 30.08
N ASP A 262 2.48 -29.84 30.15
CA ASP A 262 1.65 -29.71 31.36
C ASP A 262 2.57 -29.90 32.56
N SER A 263 2.93 -28.74 33.12
CA SER A 263 3.94 -28.65 34.12
C SER A 263 3.50 -29.51 35.24
N LEU A 264 4.12 -30.73 35.31
CA LEU A 264 4.40 -31.39 36.58
C LEU A 264 3.32 -31.02 37.62
N GLU A 265 2.12 -31.56 37.46
CA GLU A 265 1.36 -31.89 38.68
C GLU A 265 2.34 -32.68 39.51
N PRO A 266 2.76 -32.22 40.68
CA PRO A 266 3.51 -33.05 41.57
C PRO A 266 2.58 -34.22 41.90
N GLU A 267 2.87 -35.39 41.35
CA GLU A 267 2.30 -36.65 41.86
C GLU A 267 2.54 -36.61 43.38
N LEU A 268 1.48 -36.21 44.09
CA LEU A 268 1.41 -36.44 45.53
C LEU A 268 1.33 -37.96 45.66
N GLU A 269 2.49 -38.57 45.84
CA GLU A 269 2.62 -39.96 46.28
C GLU A 269 1.77 -40.09 47.55
N PRO A 270 0.77 -41.00 47.61
CA PRO A 270 0.05 -41.26 48.83
C PRO A 270 0.98 -42.06 49.76
N ALA A 271 1.21 -41.49 50.97
CA ALA A 271 1.92 -42.13 52.09
C ALA A 271 1.15 -43.32 52.67
#